data_3edb599267f8df281f079a9f12298a53
#
_entry.id   3edb599267f8df281f079a9f12298a53
#
_cell.length_a   1.000
_cell.length_b   1.000
_cell.length_c   1.000
_cell.angle_alpha   90.00
_cell.angle_beta   90.00
_cell.angle_gamma   90.00
#
_symmetry.space_group_name_H-M   'P 1'
#
loop_
_entity.id
_entity.type
_entity.pdbx_description
1 polymer ?
#
loop_
_entity_poly.entity_id
_entity_poly.type
_entity_poly.pdbx_seq_one_letter_code
_entity_poly.pdbx_strand_id
1 'polypeptide(L)'
;MKFLVINGPNLNLLGKREPGIYGQNTYDSLCKRLEEFAAAHGSTASCFQSNHEGAIIDAIHAADGVYDAIVMNPGAFTHYSYAILDALKAV
;
A
#
# COMPACT_ATOMS: atom_id res chain seq x y z
N MET A 1 3.61 -12.43 -11.45
CA MET A 1 3.78 -10.97 -11.36
C MET A 1 4.24 -10.56 -9.97
N LYS A 2 4.98 -9.49 -9.90
CA LYS A 2 5.43 -8.91 -8.62
C LYS A 2 4.63 -7.63 -8.37
N PHE A 3 3.87 -7.60 -7.30
CA PHE A 3 3.04 -6.45 -6.91
C PHE A 3 3.66 -5.73 -5.72
N LEU A 4 3.70 -4.40 -5.78
CA LEU A 4 3.95 -3.57 -4.61
C LEU A 4 2.60 -3.00 -4.14
N VAL A 5 2.26 -3.28 -2.88
CA VAL A 5 1.03 -2.77 -2.26
C VAL A 5 1.43 -1.62 -1.34
N ILE A 6 1.00 -0.41 -1.69
CA ILE A 6 1.33 0.79 -0.92
C ILE A 6 0.10 1.25 -0.16
N ASN A 7 0.24 1.39 1.16
CA ASN A 7 -0.81 1.84 2.05
C ASN A 7 -0.41 3.15 2.72
N GLY A 8 -1.29 4.12 2.65
CA GLY A 8 -1.05 5.48 3.15
C GLY A 8 -1.28 5.66 4.65
N PRO A 9 -1.47 6.93 5.07
CA PRO A 9 -1.52 7.28 6.48
C PRO A 9 -2.59 6.54 7.28
N ASN A 10 -2.24 6.23 8.50
CA ASN A 10 -3.13 5.63 9.50
C ASN A 10 -3.52 4.18 9.24
N LEU A 11 -3.19 3.61 8.10
CA LEU A 11 -3.52 2.22 7.80
C LEU A 11 -2.71 1.23 8.67
N ASN A 12 -1.59 1.69 9.23
CA ASN A 12 -0.84 0.92 10.23
C ASN A 12 -1.63 0.71 11.54
N LEU A 13 -2.69 1.50 11.75
CA LEU A 13 -3.55 1.40 12.94
C LEU A 13 -4.80 0.54 12.70
N LEU A 14 -4.87 -0.12 11.56
CA LEU A 14 -5.99 -1.00 11.25
C LEU A 14 -6.17 -2.05 12.34
N GLY A 15 -7.41 -2.23 12.80
CA GLY A 15 -7.72 -3.13 13.91
C GLY A 15 -7.60 -2.51 15.30
N LYS A 16 -6.92 -1.37 15.42
CA LYS A 16 -6.80 -0.61 16.67
C LYS A 16 -7.71 0.60 16.71
N ARG A 17 -8.17 1.06 15.55
CA ARG A 17 -8.97 2.26 15.37
C ARG A 17 -10.38 1.85 15.00
N GLU A 18 -11.36 2.27 15.82
CA GLU A 18 -12.78 2.06 15.56
C GLU A 18 -13.11 0.62 15.11
N PRO A 19 -12.81 -0.41 15.96
CA PRO A 19 -12.98 -1.80 15.55
C PRO A 19 -14.40 -2.16 15.13
N GLY A 20 -15.42 -1.46 15.68
CA GLY A 20 -16.81 -1.66 15.30
C GLY A 20 -17.16 -1.23 13.89
N ILE A 21 -16.32 -0.36 13.27
CA ILE A 21 -16.54 0.15 11.91
C ILE A 21 -15.64 -0.58 10.91
N TYR A 22 -14.35 -0.74 11.24
CA TYR A 22 -13.33 -1.28 10.32
C TYR A 22 -13.02 -2.76 10.55
N GLY A 23 -13.69 -3.41 11.53
CA GLY A 23 -13.43 -4.79 11.89
C GLY A 23 -12.21 -4.95 12.78
N GLN A 24 -11.81 -6.20 13.00
CA GLN A 24 -10.73 -6.54 13.94
C GLN A 24 -9.43 -6.98 13.26
N ASN A 25 -9.36 -6.92 11.93
CA ASN A 25 -8.14 -7.25 11.20
C ASN A 25 -7.08 -6.19 11.45
N THR A 26 -5.85 -6.62 11.71
CA THR A 26 -4.71 -5.72 11.83
C THR A 26 -4.10 -5.47 10.46
N TYR A 27 -3.23 -4.46 10.38
CA TYR A 27 -2.44 -4.22 9.17
C TYR A 27 -1.59 -5.44 8.81
N ASP A 28 -0.93 -6.06 9.80
CA ASP A 28 -0.10 -7.23 9.56
C ASP A 28 -0.92 -8.41 9.02
N SER A 29 -2.13 -8.64 9.55
CA SER A 29 -3.00 -9.70 9.04
C SER A 29 -3.47 -9.43 7.62
N LEU A 30 -3.72 -8.17 7.28
CA LEU A 30 -4.07 -7.78 5.91
C LEU A 30 -2.92 -8.08 4.94
N CYS A 31 -1.71 -7.67 5.28
CA CYS A 31 -0.54 -7.92 4.45
C CYS A 31 -0.31 -9.42 4.26
N LYS A 32 -0.43 -10.19 5.33
CA LYS A 32 -0.28 -11.66 5.24
C LYS A 32 -1.30 -12.27 4.30
N ARG A 33 -2.55 -11.84 4.37
CA ARG A 33 -3.60 -12.32 3.46
C ARG A 33 -3.31 -11.96 2.01
N LEU A 34 -2.82 -10.77 1.75
CA LEU A 34 -2.45 -10.34 0.40
C LEU A 34 -1.28 -11.15 -0.15
N GLU A 35 -0.27 -11.41 0.67
CA GLU A 35 0.89 -12.23 0.29
C GLU A 35 0.47 -13.67 -0.04
N GLU A 36 -0.36 -14.27 0.81
CA GLU A 36 -0.88 -15.61 0.62
C GLU A 36 -1.77 -15.70 -0.62
N PHE A 37 -2.63 -14.72 -0.85
CA PHE A 37 -3.48 -14.66 -2.03
C PHE A 37 -2.65 -14.58 -3.30
N ALA A 38 -1.66 -13.71 -3.33
CA ALA A 38 -0.77 -13.58 -4.49
C ALA A 38 -0.03 -14.90 -4.76
N ALA A 39 0.51 -15.52 -3.72
CA ALA A 39 1.22 -16.79 -3.85
C ALA A 39 0.32 -17.90 -4.41
N ALA A 40 -0.93 -17.96 -3.98
CA ALA A 40 -1.90 -18.94 -4.48
C ALA A 40 -2.18 -18.78 -5.98
N HIS A 41 -1.92 -17.60 -6.55
CA HIS A 41 -2.11 -17.28 -7.96
C HIS A 41 -0.79 -17.19 -8.74
N GLY A 42 0.30 -17.71 -8.18
CA GLY A 42 1.60 -17.71 -8.84
C GLY A 42 2.30 -16.36 -8.89
N SER A 43 1.90 -15.44 -8.03
CA SER A 43 2.46 -14.08 -7.95
C SER A 43 3.07 -13.82 -6.58
N THR A 44 3.72 -12.68 -6.41
CA THR A 44 4.21 -12.21 -5.12
C THR A 44 3.68 -10.80 -4.84
N ALA A 45 3.45 -10.49 -3.57
CA ALA A 45 3.05 -9.17 -3.13
C ALA A 45 3.95 -8.75 -1.99
N SER A 46 4.40 -7.50 -2.03
CA SER A 46 5.14 -6.86 -0.95
C SER A 46 4.35 -5.66 -0.46
N CYS A 47 4.17 -5.53 0.84
CA CYS A 47 3.43 -4.41 1.43
C CYS A 47 4.38 -3.35 1.94
N PHE A 48 4.02 -2.09 1.69
CA PHE A 48 4.70 -0.93 2.23
C PHE A 48 3.65 0.03 2.78
N GLN A 49 3.90 0.57 3.96
CA GLN A 49 2.98 1.53 4.58
C GLN A 49 3.80 2.72 5.08
N SER A 50 3.28 3.93 4.88
CA SER A 50 3.89 5.12 5.44
C SER A 50 2.84 6.19 5.71
N ASN A 51 3.09 6.98 6.76
CA ASN A 51 2.36 8.20 7.07
C ASN A 51 2.99 9.43 6.41
N HIS A 52 4.10 9.23 5.68
CA HIS A 52 4.88 10.32 5.10
C HIS A 52 4.74 10.29 3.57
N GLU A 53 4.26 11.40 3.02
CA GLU A 53 4.07 11.54 1.58
C GLU A 53 5.36 11.31 0.81
N GLY A 54 6.48 11.89 1.27
CA GLY A 54 7.78 11.72 0.63
C GLY A 54 8.25 10.27 0.58
N ALA A 55 8.02 9.51 1.65
CA ALA A 55 8.38 8.09 1.67
C ALA A 55 7.55 7.28 0.67
N ILE A 56 6.27 7.63 0.49
CA ILE A 56 5.40 6.99 -0.51
C ILE A 56 5.90 7.31 -1.93
N ILE A 57 6.27 8.55 -2.19
CA ILE A 57 6.83 8.96 -3.48
C ILE A 57 8.12 8.19 -3.78
N ASP A 58 9.01 8.08 -2.80
CA ASP A 58 10.26 7.34 -2.96
C ASP A 58 10.00 5.85 -3.24
N ALA A 59 9.01 5.25 -2.58
CA ALA A 59 8.62 3.87 -2.82
C ALA A 59 8.10 3.67 -4.25
N ILE A 60 7.32 4.62 -4.77
CA ILE A 60 6.83 4.60 -6.15
C ILE A 60 8.01 4.65 -7.13
N HIS A 61 8.96 5.57 -6.92
CA HIS A 61 10.14 5.66 -7.77
C HIS A 61 10.96 4.38 -7.75
N ALA A 62 11.16 3.81 -6.56
CA ALA A 62 11.94 2.58 -6.41
C ALA A 62 11.26 1.36 -7.03
N ALA A 63 9.95 1.40 -7.23
CA ALA A 63 9.21 0.30 -7.83
C ALA A 63 9.45 0.15 -9.33
N ASP A 64 9.88 1.22 -9.99
CA ASP A 64 10.13 1.20 -11.43
C ASP A 64 11.24 0.20 -11.76
N GLY A 65 10.96 -0.73 -12.67
CA GLY A 65 11.87 -1.78 -13.05
C GLY A 65 12.03 -2.93 -12.05
N VAL A 66 11.35 -2.87 -10.90
CA VAL A 66 11.41 -3.91 -9.86
C VAL A 66 10.08 -4.66 -9.74
N TYR A 67 8.98 -3.93 -9.76
CA TYR A 67 7.63 -4.49 -9.67
C TYR A 67 6.89 -4.37 -10.98
N ASP A 68 5.95 -5.29 -11.22
CA ASP A 68 5.12 -5.28 -12.42
C ASP A 68 3.92 -4.36 -12.27
N ALA A 69 3.44 -4.15 -11.05
CA ALA A 69 2.29 -3.30 -10.78
C ALA A 69 2.33 -2.76 -9.36
N ILE A 70 1.67 -1.62 -9.18
CA ILE A 70 1.46 -1.00 -7.87
C ILE A 70 -0.04 -1.02 -7.58
N VAL A 71 -0.39 -1.52 -6.39
CA VAL A 71 -1.74 -1.44 -5.83
C VAL A 71 -1.67 -0.46 -4.68
N MET A 72 -2.47 0.60 -4.71
CA MET A 72 -2.34 1.68 -3.74
C MET A 72 -3.65 2.02 -3.06
N ASN A 73 -3.57 2.17 -1.73
CA ASN A 73 -4.60 2.83 -0.94
C ASN A 73 -3.94 4.06 -0.28
N PRO A 74 -4.04 5.25 -0.87
CA PRO A 74 -3.36 6.43 -0.36
C PRO A 74 -3.98 7.02 0.91
N GLY A 75 -5.10 6.49 1.40
CA GLY A 75 -5.76 7.01 2.58
C GLY A 75 -6.17 8.47 2.40
N ALA A 76 -5.89 9.31 3.40
CA ALA A 76 -6.26 10.73 3.34
C ALA A 76 -5.54 11.50 2.22
N PHE A 77 -4.40 11.03 1.73
CA PHE A 77 -3.71 11.67 0.61
C PHE A 77 -4.51 11.62 -0.70
N THR A 78 -5.51 10.78 -0.79
CA THR A 78 -6.44 10.75 -1.93
C THR A 78 -7.02 12.13 -2.24
N HIS A 79 -7.27 12.92 -1.21
CA HIS A 79 -8.00 14.18 -1.32
C HIS A 79 -7.11 15.38 -1.69
N TYR A 80 -5.79 15.30 -1.47
CA TYR A 80 -4.95 16.48 -1.62
C TYR A 80 -3.52 16.23 -2.10
N SER A 81 -3.08 15.01 -2.27
CA SER A 81 -1.69 14.78 -2.70
C SER A 81 -1.57 14.73 -4.22
N TYR A 82 -1.25 15.88 -4.79
CA TYR A 82 -0.88 15.96 -6.20
C TYR A 82 0.51 15.38 -6.47
N ALA A 83 1.39 15.42 -5.46
CA ALA A 83 2.74 14.89 -5.58
C ALA A 83 2.75 13.37 -5.78
N ILE A 84 1.90 12.65 -5.06
CA ILE A 84 1.74 11.20 -5.24
C ILE A 84 1.20 10.89 -6.63
N LEU A 85 0.18 11.63 -7.08
CA LEU A 85 -0.38 11.46 -8.42
C LEU A 85 0.69 11.66 -9.49
N ASP A 86 1.50 12.70 -9.36
CA ASP A 86 2.56 13.00 -10.30
C ASP A 86 3.62 11.89 -10.31
N ALA A 87 3.99 11.37 -9.13
CA ALA A 87 4.94 10.26 -9.02
C ALA A 87 4.44 9.01 -9.74
N LEU A 88 3.14 8.68 -9.63
CA LEU A 88 2.54 7.56 -10.35
C LEU A 88 2.60 7.74 -11.85
N LYS A 89 2.45 8.97 -12.34
CA LYS A 89 2.54 9.28 -13.77
C LYS A 89 3.97 9.24 -14.30
N ALA A 90 4.96 9.39 -13.41
CA ALA A 90 6.36 9.45 -13.78
C ALA A 90 7.02 8.07 -14.00
N VAL A 91 6.36 7.00 -13.56
CA VAL A 91 6.92 5.63 -13.65
C VAL A 91 6.13 4.70 -14.56
#